data_bb839a0989b287ffd05ea92d39a3d901
#
_entry.id   bb839a0989b287ffd05ea92d39a3d901
#
_cell.length_a   1.000
_cell.length_b   1.000
_cell.length_c   1.000
_cell.angle_alpha   90.00
_cell.angle_beta   90.00
_cell.angle_gamma   90.00
#
_symmetry.space_group_name_H-M   'P 1'
#
loop_
_entity.id
_entity.type
_entity.pdbx_description
1 polymer ?
#
loop_
_entity_poly.entity_id
_entity_poly.type
_entity_poly.pdbx_seq_one_letter_code
_entity_poly.pdbx_strand_id
1 'polypeptide(L)'
;MSIHSKVGTDRAAEHRRVLISGLLVTPVGDRRVMIRDISPTGAQVTSREKIPNGCDVILKRGPLFAAAQVASVNGGEASLHFYRELSDDEIERALMTTALGGGQ
;
A
#
# COMPACT_ATOMS: atom_id res chain seq x y z
N MET A 1 -6.99 21.04 24.33
CA MET A 1 -6.86 20.72 23.76
C MET A 1 -6.61 20.22 23.22
N SER A 2 -6.59 20.08 23.26
CA SER A 2 -6.35 19.48 22.67
C SER A 2 -6.00 19.40 21.95
N ILE A 3 -6.07 19.62 21.64
CA ILE A 3 -5.80 19.57 20.77
C ILE A 3 -4.93 19.30 20.46
N HIS A 4 -4.54 19.24 20.57
CA HIS A 4 -3.95 18.88 20.14
C HIS A 4 -3.45 18.21 19.73
N SER A 5 -3.38 18.54 19.96
CA SER A 5 -2.64 17.72 19.79
C SER A 5 -2.78 16.81 18.80
N LYS A 6 -3.51 16.54 18.58
CA LYS A 6 -3.71 15.63 17.62
C LYS A 6 -3.24 16.02 16.34
N VAL A 7 -3.14 17.18 16.20
CA VAL A 7 -2.80 17.65 14.96
C VAL A 7 -1.56 17.09 14.39
N GLY A 8 -0.49 17.24 15.02
CA GLY A 8 0.73 16.83 14.44
C GLY A 8 0.78 15.37 14.23
N THR A 9 0.13 14.66 15.07
CA THR A 9 0.13 13.29 14.95
C THR A 9 -0.48 12.83 13.70
N ASP A 10 -1.47 13.49 13.31
CA ASP A 10 -2.17 13.10 12.15
C ASP A 10 -1.39 13.12 10.92
N ARG A 11 -0.46 14.00 10.82
CA ARG A 11 0.26 14.07 9.63
C ARG A 11 1.10 12.88 9.40
N ALA A 12 1.72 12.39 10.43
CA ALA A 12 2.59 11.27 10.29
C ALA A 12 1.84 10.05 9.87
N ALA A 13 0.63 9.95 10.30
CA ALA A 13 -0.14 8.77 10.02
C ALA A 13 -1.16 8.99 8.94
N GLU A 14 -0.92 9.99 8.11
CA GLU A 14 -1.90 10.34 7.13
C GLU A 14 -2.13 9.24 6.13
N HIS A 15 -3.33 8.74 6.07
CA HIS A 15 -3.72 7.72 5.12
C HIS A 15 -4.60 8.32 4.06
N ARG A 16 -4.42 7.89 2.84
CA ARG A 16 -5.30 8.29 1.76
C ARG A 16 -6.13 7.11 1.35
N ARG A 17 -7.43 7.28 1.38
CA ARG A 17 -8.32 6.26 0.90
C ARG A 17 -8.33 6.29 -0.60
N VAL A 18 -8.15 5.14 -1.20
CA VAL A 18 -8.07 5.04 -2.65
C VAL A 18 -8.75 3.75 -3.07
N LEU A 19 -8.80 3.52 -4.35
CA LEU A 19 -9.28 2.26 -4.88
C LEU A 19 -8.59 2.07 -6.21
N ILE A 20 -7.35 1.59 -6.14
CA ILE A 20 -6.53 1.47 -7.34
C ILE A 20 -5.91 0.09 -7.36
N SER A 21 -5.67 -0.41 -8.55
CA SER A 21 -5.11 -1.75 -8.69
C SER A 21 -3.61 -1.73 -8.50
N GLY A 22 -3.07 -2.84 -8.11
CA GLY A 22 -1.63 -3.01 -7.99
C GLY A 22 -1.26 -4.47 -8.10
N LEU A 23 0.04 -4.72 -8.06
CA LEU A 23 0.56 -6.07 -8.07
C LEU A 23 1.38 -6.27 -6.82
N LEU A 24 1.15 -7.36 -6.15
CA LEU A 24 1.90 -7.70 -4.96
C LEU A 24 2.72 -8.93 -5.29
N VAL A 25 4.04 -8.78 -5.28
CA VAL A 25 4.93 -9.90 -5.54
C VAL A 25 5.22 -10.57 -4.23
N THR A 26 4.87 -11.83 -4.11
CA THR A 26 5.05 -12.57 -2.86
C THR A 26 5.93 -13.78 -3.10
N PRO A 27 6.43 -14.42 -2.05
CA PRO A 27 7.27 -15.61 -2.23
C PRO A 27 6.55 -16.77 -2.89
N VAL A 28 5.23 -16.77 -2.89
CA VAL A 28 4.47 -17.85 -3.48
C VAL A 28 3.79 -17.44 -4.78
N GLY A 29 4.16 -16.30 -5.33
CA GLY A 29 3.65 -15.86 -6.62
C GLY A 29 3.07 -14.48 -6.55
N ASP A 30 2.75 -13.94 -7.70
CA ASP A 30 2.20 -12.60 -7.79
C ASP A 30 0.71 -12.62 -7.46
N ARG A 31 0.25 -11.53 -6.85
CA ARG A 31 -1.15 -11.38 -6.50
C ARG A 31 -1.65 -10.05 -7.03
N ARG A 32 -2.74 -10.08 -7.76
CA ARG A 32 -3.38 -8.85 -8.15
C ARG A 32 -4.15 -8.35 -6.95
N VAL A 33 -3.97 -7.09 -6.62
CA VAL A 33 -4.59 -6.53 -5.44
C VAL A 33 -5.25 -5.21 -5.76
N MET A 34 -6.20 -4.82 -4.92
CA MET A 34 -6.73 -3.47 -4.93
C MET A 34 -6.14 -2.77 -3.73
N ILE A 35 -5.51 -1.63 -3.96
CA ILE A 35 -4.98 -0.84 -2.88
C ILE A 35 -6.12 0.03 -2.40
N ARG A 36 -6.49 -0.13 -1.12
CA ARG A 36 -7.62 0.56 -0.53
C ARG A 36 -7.20 1.78 0.26
N ASP A 37 -5.96 1.80 0.66
CA ASP A 37 -5.47 2.84 1.53
C ASP A 37 -3.97 2.87 1.39
N ILE A 38 -3.37 4.05 1.38
CA ILE A 38 -1.93 4.16 1.27
C ILE A 38 -1.44 5.33 2.11
N SER A 39 -0.31 5.15 2.74
CA SER A 39 0.32 6.19 3.54
C SER A 39 1.83 6.05 3.37
N PRO A 40 2.61 6.96 3.91
CA PRO A 40 4.06 6.81 3.81
C PRO A 40 4.61 5.53 4.44
N THR A 41 3.91 4.97 5.41
CA THR A 41 4.43 3.82 6.15
C THR A 41 3.81 2.49 5.75
N GLY A 42 2.73 2.50 4.99
CA GLY A 42 2.11 1.23 4.64
C GLY A 42 0.90 1.37 3.76
N ALA A 43 0.24 0.26 3.54
CA ALA A 43 -0.94 0.23 2.68
C ALA A 43 -1.88 -0.88 3.13
N GLN A 44 -3.16 -0.72 2.79
CA GLN A 44 -4.16 -1.77 2.98
C GLN A 44 -4.54 -2.24 1.60
N VAL A 45 -4.51 -3.53 1.39
CA VAL A 45 -4.84 -4.10 0.09
C VAL A 45 -5.85 -5.22 0.25
N THR A 46 -6.60 -5.49 -0.82
CA THR A 46 -7.47 -6.65 -0.85
C THR A 46 -7.09 -7.52 -2.03
N SER A 47 -7.26 -8.81 -1.89
CA SER A 47 -6.90 -9.76 -2.93
C SER A 47 -7.89 -10.91 -2.90
N ARG A 48 -8.11 -11.50 -4.06
CA ARG A 48 -8.93 -12.70 -4.13
C ARG A 48 -8.14 -13.92 -3.74
N GLU A 49 -6.82 -13.86 -3.94
CA GLU A 49 -5.98 -14.99 -3.61
C GLU A 49 -5.30 -14.77 -2.29
N LYS A 50 -4.99 -15.85 -1.62
CA LYS A 50 -4.36 -15.74 -0.34
C LYS A 50 -3.03 -15.05 -0.38
N ILE A 51 -2.80 -14.21 0.62
CA ILE A 51 -1.52 -13.54 0.80
C ILE A 51 -0.94 -14.12 2.08
N PRO A 52 0.26 -14.68 2.04
CA PRO A 52 0.84 -15.25 3.26
C PRO A 52 1.12 -14.18 4.31
N ASN A 53 0.74 -14.46 5.54
CA ASN A 53 0.96 -13.54 6.64
C ASN A 53 2.44 -13.52 7.01
N GLY A 54 2.94 -12.35 7.31
CA GLY A 54 4.31 -12.21 7.81
C GLY A 54 5.42 -12.22 6.78
N CYS A 55 5.10 -12.46 5.53
CA CYS A 55 6.15 -12.58 4.52
C CYS A 55 6.56 -11.22 3.97
N ASP A 56 7.70 -11.20 3.29
CA ASP A 56 8.16 -10.01 2.60
C ASP A 56 7.55 -9.98 1.21
N VAL A 57 7.15 -8.82 0.80
CA VAL A 57 6.49 -8.63 -0.50
C VAL A 57 6.98 -7.35 -1.14
N ILE A 58 6.64 -7.18 -2.40
CA ILE A 58 6.90 -5.93 -3.10
C ILE A 58 5.58 -5.46 -3.69
N LEU A 59 5.20 -4.24 -3.36
CA LEU A 59 3.99 -3.65 -3.92
C LEU A 59 4.39 -2.82 -5.13
N LYS A 60 3.76 -3.11 -6.25
CA LYS A 60 4.09 -2.45 -7.50
C LYS A 60 2.85 -1.80 -8.10
N ARG A 61 3.02 -0.58 -8.56
CA ARG A 61 2.00 0.11 -9.34
C ARG A 61 2.66 1.24 -10.10
N GLY A 62 2.71 1.13 -11.44
CA GLY A 62 3.40 2.14 -12.22
C GLY A 62 4.83 2.29 -11.73
N PRO A 63 5.25 3.50 -11.42
CA PRO A 63 6.62 3.70 -10.94
C PRO A 63 6.81 3.30 -9.49
N LEU A 64 5.75 3.02 -8.78
CA LEU A 64 5.87 2.63 -7.38
C LEU A 64 6.41 1.20 -7.27
N PHE A 65 7.38 1.03 -6.39
CA PHE A 65 8.01 -0.26 -6.19
C PHE A 65 8.45 -0.25 -4.73
N ALA A 66 7.65 -0.81 -3.87
CA ALA A 66 7.85 -0.67 -2.43
C ALA A 66 7.95 -2.02 -1.74
N ALA A 67 9.08 -2.26 -1.11
CA ALA A 67 9.26 -3.48 -0.33
C ALA A 67 8.52 -3.32 1.00
N ALA A 68 7.87 -4.37 1.43
CA ALA A 68 7.05 -4.32 2.62
C ALA A 68 6.97 -5.68 3.27
N GLN A 69 6.50 -5.68 4.50
CA GLN A 69 6.18 -6.92 5.19
C GLN A 69 4.68 -6.98 5.34
N VAL A 70 4.11 -8.15 5.18
CA VAL A 70 2.69 -8.35 5.42
C VAL A 70 2.51 -8.39 6.93
N ALA A 71 1.99 -7.33 7.48
CA ALA A 71 1.87 -7.20 8.94
C ALA A 71 0.70 -8.00 9.48
N SER A 72 -0.36 -8.10 8.71
CA SER A 72 -1.51 -8.89 9.13
C SER A 72 -2.37 -9.24 7.92
N VAL A 73 -3.10 -10.32 8.03
CA VAL A 73 -4.03 -10.75 7.00
C VAL A 73 -5.33 -11.08 7.69
N ASN A 74 -6.44 -10.61 7.12
CA ASN A 74 -7.74 -10.87 7.70
C ASN A 74 -8.71 -11.07 6.54
N GLY A 75 -9.03 -12.33 6.24
CA GLY A 75 -9.88 -12.63 5.11
C GLY A 75 -9.14 -12.27 3.84
N GLY A 76 -9.75 -11.49 3.01
CA GLY A 76 -9.13 -11.06 1.77
C GLY A 76 -8.33 -9.78 1.88
N GLU A 77 -8.18 -9.26 3.10
CA GLU A 77 -7.45 -8.01 3.31
C GLU A 77 -6.11 -8.24 3.93
N ALA A 78 -5.14 -7.43 3.56
CA ALA A 78 -3.82 -7.49 4.14
C ALA A 78 -3.31 -6.09 4.44
N SER A 79 -2.61 -5.96 5.56
CA SER A 79 -1.96 -4.72 5.92
C SER A 79 -0.48 -4.86 5.60
N LEU A 80 0.06 -3.91 4.89
CA LEU A 80 1.46 -3.91 4.51
C LEU A 80 2.19 -2.83 5.25
N HIS A 81 3.36 -3.15 5.74
CA HIS A 81 4.21 -2.18 6.41
C HIS A 81 5.46 -2.02 5.56
N PHE A 82 5.67 -0.82 5.05
CA PHE A 82 6.81 -0.59 4.16
C PHE A 82 8.10 -0.56 4.96
N TYR A 83 9.15 -1.11 4.37
CA TYR A 83 10.45 -1.09 5.02
C TYR A 83 11.10 0.29 4.96
N ARG A 84 10.70 1.09 3.98
CA ARG A 84 11.20 2.45 3.84
C ARG A 84 9.97 3.35 3.66
N GLU A 85 9.96 4.49 4.29
CA GLU A 85 8.86 5.41 4.11
C GLU A 85 8.81 5.91 2.67
N LEU A 86 7.62 6.01 2.14
CA LEU A 86 7.43 6.58 0.82
C LEU A 86 7.36 8.09 0.94
N SER A 87 7.88 8.77 -0.05
CA SER A 87 7.74 10.21 -0.12
C SER A 87 6.36 10.56 -0.65
N ASP A 88 5.94 11.80 -0.42
CA ASP A 88 4.67 12.27 -0.96
C ASP A 88 4.67 12.15 -2.46
N ASP A 89 5.81 12.40 -3.08
CA ASP A 89 5.93 12.33 -4.52
C ASP A 89 5.72 10.92 -5.03
N GLU A 90 6.27 9.95 -4.33
CA GLU A 90 6.09 8.55 -4.72
C GLU A 90 4.61 8.16 -4.63
N ILE A 91 3.94 8.61 -3.59
CA ILE A 91 2.53 8.31 -3.43
C ILE A 91 1.73 8.99 -4.53
N GLU A 92 2.01 10.24 -4.79
CA GLU A 92 1.29 10.97 -5.82
C GLU A 92 1.46 10.32 -7.18
N ARG A 93 2.65 9.89 -7.50
CA ARG A 93 2.87 9.26 -8.78
C ARG A 93 2.11 7.96 -8.90
N ALA A 94 2.04 7.20 -7.82
CA ALA A 94 1.30 5.95 -7.84
C ALA A 94 -0.18 6.23 -8.05
N LEU A 95 -0.71 7.27 -7.41
CA LEU A 95 -2.12 7.60 -7.53
C LEU A 95 -2.46 8.11 -8.91
N MET A 96 -1.53 8.80 -9.55
CA MET A 96 -1.79 9.38 -10.85
C MET A 96 -1.59 8.40 -11.99
N THR A 97 -0.98 7.27 -11.72
CA THR A 97 -0.74 6.27 -12.77
C THR A 97 -2.05 5.59 -13.13
N THR A 98 -2.29 5.46 -14.42
CA THR A 98 -3.45 4.70 -14.89
C THR A 98 -3.03 3.25 -14.99
N ALA A 99 -3.74 2.40 -14.35
CA ALA A 99 -3.37 1.00 -14.33
C ALA A 99 -3.23 0.41 -15.69
N LEU A 100 -4.17 0.76 -16.52
CA LEU A 100 -4.11 0.24 -17.82
C LEU A 100 -3.24 0.96 -18.67
N GLY A 101 -3.12 2.14 -18.35
CA GLY A 101 -2.37 2.98 -19.11
C GLY A 101 -1.13 2.53 -19.23
N GLY A 102 -0.95 1.96 -18.32
CA GLY A 102 0.18 1.53 -18.51
C GLY A 102 0.07 1.02 -19.84
N GLY A 103 -0.68 0.62 -20.08
CA GLY A 103 -0.68 0.19 -21.26
C GLY A 103 -0.77 1.12 -22.22
N GLN A 104 -0.84 1.40 -22.07
CA GLN A 104 -0.98 1.94 -23.01
C GLN A 104 -0.49 2.30 -23.38
#